data_6f833f795d87f4400f7d6a06ef0abfa4
#
_entry.id   6f833f795d87f4400f7d6a06ef0abfa4
#
_cell.length_a   1.000
_cell.length_b   1.000
_cell.length_c   1.000
_cell.angle_alpha   90.00
_cell.angle_beta   90.00
_cell.angle_gamma   90.00
#
_symmetry.space_group_name_H-M   'P 1'
#
loop_
_entity.id
_entity.type
_entity.pdbx_description
1 polymer ?
#
loop_
_entity_poly.entity_id
_entity_poly.type
_entity_poly.pdbx_seq_one_letter_code
_entity_poly.pdbx_strand_id
1 'polypeptide(L)'
;QILLVYDEQSGKLEHCLPSDLKSELDGVAFKASLGEFSFMAVPSEGFVSRGDLYLDLLQIVLNSAEVKKLVAVPFNEEYGKEVEDVLKEFTAGGSGCKENAKDIVYFRMEEPEAPAVCHWEMLGYPLMSVLGIRSEDLQNN
;
A
#
# COMPACT_ATOMS: atom_id res chain seq x y z
N GLN A 1 9.11 5.89 -4.29
CA GLN A 1 8.39 6.66 -3.27
C GLN A 1 7.44 5.76 -2.48
N ILE A 2 7.37 5.97 -1.18
CA ILE A 2 6.50 5.21 -0.28
C ILE A 2 5.42 6.16 0.24
N LEU A 3 4.15 5.86 -0.07
CA LEU A 3 3.01 6.64 0.37
C LEU A 3 2.32 5.88 1.50
N LEU A 4 2.23 6.51 2.67
CA LEU A 4 1.60 5.94 3.85
C LEU A 4 0.28 6.66 4.10
N VAL A 5 -0.83 5.96 3.85
CA VAL A 5 -2.18 6.50 4.05
C VAL A 5 -2.67 6.11 5.44
N TYR A 6 -3.06 7.08 6.24
CA TYR A 6 -3.45 6.84 7.63
C TYR A 6 -4.58 7.79 8.07
N ASP A 7 -5.25 7.43 9.16
CA ASP A 7 -6.20 8.29 9.84
C ASP A 7 -5.71 8.58 11.28
N GLU A 8 -6.50 9.27 12.07
CA GLU A 8 -6.12 9.63 13.45
C GLU A 8 -5.80 8.40 14.31
N GLN A 9 -6.46 7.27 14.04
CA GLN A 9 -6.29 6.06 14.83
C GLN A 9 -5.08 5.23 14.39
N SER A 10 -4.64 5.39 13.15
CA SER A 10 -3.57 4.57 12.56
C SER A 10 -2.28 5.34 12.28
N GLY A 11 -2.08 6.47 12.96
CA GLY A 11 -0.91 7.31 12.75
C GLY A 11 0.40 6.77 13.33
N LYS A 12 0.37 5.62 14.01
CA LYS A 12 1.57 5.03 14.63
C LYS A 12 1.70 3.55 14.29
N LEU A 13 2.94 3.12 14.10
CA LEU A 13 3.29 1.71 13.91
C LEU A 13 3.65 1.12 15.28
N GLU A 14 2.89 0.12 15.74
CA GLU A 14 3.04 -0.38 17.10
C GLU A 14 4.31 -1.19 17.35
N HIS A 15 4.83 -1.84 16.31
CA HIS A 15 5.91 -2.82 16.44
C HIS A 15 7.22 -2.41 15.78
N CYS A 16 7.38 -1.17 15.39
CA CYS A 16 8.62 -0.73 14.77
C CYS A 16 8.96 0.73 15.11
N LEU A 17 10.22 1.06 14.95
CA LEU A 17 10.73 2.41 15.10
C LEU A 17 11.44 2.82 13.82
N PRO A 18 11.23 4.03 13.32
CA PRO A 18 10.34 5.08 13.84
C PRO A 18 8.87 4.70 13.77
N SER A 19 8.06 5.15 14.69
CA SER A 19 6.67 4.71 14.83
C SER A 19 5.64 5.74 14.38
N ASP A 20 5.86 7.02 14.64
CA ASP A 20 4.89 8.06 14.31
C ASP A 20 5.02 8.48 12.85
N LEU A 21 3.94 8.27 12.07
CA LEU A 21 3.98 8.52 10.63
C LEU A 21 4.16 10.00 10.29
N LYS A 22 3.47 10.86 11.03
CA LYS A 22 3.50 12.30 10.75
C LYS A 22 4.81 12.95 11.19
N SER A 23 5.26 12.66 12.39
CA SER A 23 6.41 13.35 12.98
C SER A 23 7.75 12.70 12.66
N GLU A 24 7.79 11.39 12.42
CA GLU A 24 9.04 10.66 12.26
C GLU A 24 9.30 10.17 10.83
N LEU A 25 8.26 9.92 10.04
CA LEU A 25 8.42 9.34 8.70
C LEU A 25 8.11 10.30 7.56
N ASP A 26 7.14 11.21 7.75
CA ASP A 26 6.76 12.12 6.67
C ASP A 26 7.94 13.02 6.25
N GLY A 27 8.22 13.03 4.95
CA GLY A 27 9.30 13.83 4.39
C GLY A 27 10.68 13.22 4.51
N VAL A 28 10.81 12.02 5.07
CA VAL A 28 12.11 11.35 5.20
C VAL A 28 12.54 10.75 3.87
N ALA A 29 13.79 10.98 3.49
CA ALA A 29 14.37 10.38 2.29
C ALA A 29 15.75 9.82 2.63
N PHE A 30 16.10 8.70 2.02
CA PHE A 30 17.40 8.07 2.24
C PHE A 30 17.84 7.27 1.02
N LYS A 31 19.14 6.96 0.99
CA LYS A 31 19.76 6.14 -0.03
C LYS A 31 20.14 4.79 0.56
N ALA A 32 19.82 3.72 -0.15
CA ALA A 32 20.17 2.37 0.24
C ALA A 32 20.72 1.60 -0.97
N SER A 33 21.14 0.36 -0.77
CA SER A 33 21.69 -0.47 -1.86
C SER A 33 20.73 -0.68 -3.02
N LEU A 34 19.41 -0.64 -2.75
CA LEU A 34 18.39 -0.83 -3.78
C LEU A 34 17.99 0.47 -4.49
N GLY A 35 18.44 1.62 -4.02
CA GLY A 35 18.12 2.90 -4.63
C GLY A 35 17.80 3.98 -3.62
N GLU A 36 17.12 4.99 -4.09
CA GLU A 36 16.68 6.11 -3.28
C GLU A 36 15.24 5.91 -2.83
N PHE A 37 14.99 6.15 -1.54
CA PHE A 37 13.66 5.99 -0.94
C PHE A 37 13.20 7.31 -0.36
N SER A 38 11.91 7.60 -0.52
CA SER A 38 11.30 8.75 0.13
C SER A 38 9.95 8.35 0.69
N PHE A 39 9.61 8.87 1.86
CA PHE A 39 8.35 8.63 2.54
C PHE A 39 7.47 9.87 2.49
N MET A 40 6.19 9.67 2.23
CA MET A 40 5.16 10.68 2.36
C MET A 40 4.00 10.09 3.16
N ALA A 41 3.69 10.67 4.29
CA ALA A 41 2.54 10.27 5.11
C ALA A 41 1.35 11.16 4.75
N VAL A 42 0.26 10.54 4.33
CA VAL A 42 -0.93 11.24 3.83
C VAL A 42 -2.11 10.95 4.78
N PRO A 43 -2.52 11.93 5.59
CA PRO A 43 -3.64 11.74 6.51
C PRO A 43 -4.98 11.88 5.84
N SER A 44 -5.94 11.03 6.22
CA SER A 44 -7.34 11.24 5.87
C SER A 44 -7.96 12.17 6.90
N GLU A 45 -8.56 13.26 6.43
CA GLU A 45 -9.13 14.29 7.29
C GLU A 45 -10.55 14.66 6.82
N GLY A 46 -11.37 15.14 7.74
CA GLY A 46 -12.71 15.59 7.44
C GLY A 46 -13.64 14.47 7.02
N PHE A 47 -14.31 14.65 5.89
CA PHE A 47 -15.28 13.70 5.36
C PHE A 47 -14.68 12.60 4.49
N VAL A 48 -13.36 12.64 4.25
CA VAL A 48 -12.67 11.66 3.41
C VAL A 48 -12.16 10.52 4.30
N SER A 49 -12.62 9.31 4.04
CA SER A 49 -12.12 8.13 4.74
C SER A 49 -10.72 7.73 4.23
N ARG A 50 -9.98 6.96 5.03
CA ARG A 50 -8.68 6.45 4.59
C ARG A 50 -8.79 5.55 3.37
N GLY A 51 -9.89 4.80 3.24
CA GLY A 51 -10.14 3.96 2.06
C GLY A 51 -10.34 4.79 0.81
N ASP A 52 -11.16 5.84 0.88
CA ASP A 52 -11.38 6.73 -0.26
C ASP A 52 -10.10 7.45 -0.66
N LEU A 53 -9.32 7.92 0.32
CA LEU A 53 -8.04 8.55 0.06
C LEU A 53 -7.06 7.58 -0.60
N TYR A 54 -7.02 6.34 -0.12
CA TYR A 54 -6.17 5.29 -0.72
C TYR A 54 -6.53 5.07 -2.19
N LEU A 55 -7.83 4.95 -2.49
CA LEU A 55 -8.30 4.75 -3.85
C LEU A 55 -7.98 5.93 -4.77
N ASP A 56 -8.13 7.15 -4.28
CA ASP A 56 -7.79 8.35 -5.05
C ASP A 56 -6.29 8.38 -5.37
N LEU A 57 -5.44 8.11 -4.38
CA LEU A 57 -4.00 8.06 -4.60
C LEU A 57 -3.60 6.92 -5.52
N LEU A 58 -4.25 5.77 -5.40
CA LEU A 58 -4.01 4.63 -6.29
C LEU A 58 -4.27 5.01 -7.74
N GLN A 59 -5.38 5.70 -8.01
CA GLN A 59 -5.70 6.13 -9.37
C GLN A 59 -4.70 7.14 -9.91
N ILE A 60 -4.26 8.08 -9.09
CA ILE A 60 -3.23 9.04 -9.47
C ILE A 60 -1.94 8.32 -9.87
N VAL A 61 -1.51 7.37 -9.06
CA VAL A 61 -0.29 6.59 -9.33
C VAL A 61 -0.44 5.74 -10.59
N LEU A 62 -1.59 5.10 -10.77
CA LEU A 62 -1.84 4.28 -11.96
C LEU A 62 -1.80 5.10 -13.25
N ASN A 63 -2.25 6.35 -13.19
CA ASN A 63 -2.29 7.23 -14.35
C ASN A 63 -0.99 8.01 -14.56
N SER A 64 0.01 7.80 -13.72
CA SER A 64 1.31 8.45 -13.87
C SER A 64 2.23 7.63 -14.77
N ALA A 65 2.61 8.18 -15.91
CA ALA A 65 3.49 7.50 -16.86
C ALA A 65 4.92 7.32 -16.32
N GLU A 66 5.30 8.09 -15.32
CA GLU A 66 6.64 8.01 -14.70
C GLU A 66 6.77 6.81 -13.75
N VAL A 67 5.65 6.31 -13.24
CA VAL A 67 5.62 5.15 -12.35
C VAL A 67 5.66 3.88 -13.18
N LYS A 68 6.71 3.08 -13.05
CA LYS A 68 6.89 1.84 -13.80
C LYS A 68 6.53 0.60 -12.99
N LYS A 69 6.61 0.67 -11.68
CA LYS A 69 6.25 -0.42 -10.78
C LYS A 69 5.43 0.12 -9.62
N LEU A 70 4.33 -0.54 -9.35
CA LEU A 70 3.44 -0.22 -8.24
C LEU A 70 3.35 -1.41 -7.30
N VAL A 71 3.57 -1.17 -6.02
CA VAL A 71 3.33 -2.14 -4.96
C VAL A 71 2.19 -1.60 -4.10
N ALA A 72 1.07 -2.32 -4.07
CA ALA A 72 -0.12 -1.92 -3.32
C ALA A 72 -0.31 -2.81 -2.10
N VAL A 73 -0.40 -2.19 -0.93
CA VAL A 73 -0.60 -2.89 0.35
C VAL A 73 -1.82 -2.27 1.05
N PRO A 74 -3.04 -2.59 0.60
CA PRO A 74 -4.24 -2.02 1.18
C PRO A 74 -4.67 -2.74 2.46
N PHE A 75 -5.54 -2.09 3.24
CA PHE A 75 -6.25 -2.77 4.32
C PHE A 75 -7.39 -3.57 3.69
N ASN A 76 -7.12 -4.84 3.43
CA ASN A 76 -7.99 -5.71 2.64
C ASN A 76 -9.40 -5.86 3.20
N GLU A 77 -9.55 -5.93 4.53
CA GLU A 77 -10.85 -6.10 5.18
C GLU A 77 -11.76 -4.90 4.98
N GLU A 78 -11.21 -3.71 4.85
CA GLU A 78 -11.98 -2.48 4.75
C GLU A 78 -12.27 -2.07 3.30
N TYR A 79 -11.23 -2.09 2.44
CA TYR A 79 -11.37 -1.58 1.06
C TYR A 79 -10.61 -2.40 0.02
N GLY A 80 -10.25 -3.63 0.34
CA GLY A 80 -9.51 -4.49 -0.58
C GLY A 80 -10.26 -4.79 -1.86
N LYS A 81 -11.58 -4.99 -1.79
CA LYS A 81 -12.41 -5.28 -2.96
C LYS A 81 -12.43 -4.09 -3.93
N GLU A 82 -12.57 -2.89 -3.41
CA GLU A 82 -12.56 -1.67 -4.21
C GLU A 82 -11.21 -1.47 -4.90
N VAL A 83 -10.12 -1.78 -4.19
CA VAL A 83 -8.77 -1.73 -4.77
C VAL A 83 -8.64 -2.75 -5.91
N GLU A 84 -9.11 -3.97 -5.72
CA GLU A 84 -9.10 -5.00 -6.76
C GLU A 84 -9.89 -4.58 -7.98
N ASP A 85 -11.06 -3.94 -7.79
CA ASP A 85 -11.89 -3.45 -8.87
C ASP A 85 -11.16 -2.37 -9.69
N VAL A 86 -10.48 -1.45 -9.02
CA VAL A 86 -9.68 -0.42 -9.69
C VAL A 86 -8.54 -1.03 -10.50
N LEU A 87 -7.82 -1.99 -9.91
CA LEU A 87 -6.73 -2.67 -10.62
C LEU A 87 -7.24 -3.47 -11.81
N LYS A 88 -8.41 -4.10 -11.67
CA LYS A 88 -9.04 -4.85 -12.73
C LYS A 88 -9.43 -3.94 -13.90
N GLU A 89 -10.05 -2.80 -13.64
CA GLU A 89 -10.37 -1.82 -14.67
C GLU A 89 -9.12 -1.32 -15.38
N PHE A 90 -8.07 -1.02 -14.63
CA PHE A 90 -6.82 -0.54 -15.20
C PHE A 90 -6.17 -1.59 -16.11
N THR A 91 -6.14 -2.84 -15.69
CA THR A 91 -5.49 -3.93 -16.47
C THR A 91 -6.36 -4.45 -17.61
N ALA A 92 -7.69 -4.37 -17.51
CA ALA A 92 -8.61 -4.90 -18.52
C ALA A 92 -8.66 -4.06 -19.79
N GLY A 93 -8.16 -2.88 -19.74
CA GLY A 93 -7.96 -2.32 -20.98
C GLY A 93 -8.53 -1.04 -21.34
N GLY A 94 -8.12 -0.18 -21.27
CA GLY A 94 -8.30 0.95 -22.03
C GLY A 94 -7.05 1.38 -22.74
N SER A 95 -7.16 2.38 -23.54
CA SER A 95 -6.05 2.97 -24.27
C SER A 95 -4.94 3.49 -23.34
N GLY A 96 -5.27 3.80 -22.09
CA GLY A 96 -4.29 4.20 -21.09
C GLY A 96 -3.39 3.05 -20.60
N CYS A 97 -3.86 1.81 -20.73
CA CYS A 97 -3.11 0.65 -20.27
C CYS A 97 -1.81 0.45 -21.03
N LYS A 98 -1.76 0.77 -22.33
CA LYS A 98 -0.55 0.63 -23.13
C LYS A 98 0.47 1.72 -22.87
N GLU A 99 0.01 2.95 -22.66
CA GLU A 99 0.88 4.10 -22.42
C GLU A 99 1.39 4.13 -20.96
N ASN A 100 0.57 3.64 -20.03
CA ASN A 100 0.87 3.63 -18.60
C ASN A 100 1.09 2.22 -18.05
N ALA A 101 1.50 1.27 -18.92
CA ALA A 101 1.74 -0.11 -18.49
C ALA A 101 2.74 -0.15 -17.32
N LYS A 102 2.38 -0.90 -16.27
CA LYS A 102 3.15 -1.00 -15.05
C LYS A 102 3.25 -2.44 -14.59
N ASP A 103 4.33 -2.72 -13.87
CA ASP A 103 4.45 -3.94 -13.09
C ASP A 103 3.73 -3.70 -11.76
N ILE A 104 2.65 -4.43 -11.51
CA ILE A 104 1.82 -4.26 -10.31
C ILE A 104 1.93 -5.48 -9.42
N VAL A 105 2.30 -5.27 -8.17
CA VAL A 105 2.29 -6.30 -7.13
C VAL A 105 1.27 -5.90 -6.06
N TYR A 106 0.35 -6.81 -5.76
CA TYR A 106 -0.74 -6.59 -4.82
C TYR A 106 -0.57 -7.52 -3.63
N PHE A 107 -0.51 -6.98 -2.42
CA PHE A 107 -0.40 -7.78 -1.21
C PHE A 107 -1.77 -8.08 -0.61
N ARG A 108 -1.98 -9.34 -0.26
CA ARG A 108 -3.22 -9.83 0.32
C ARG A 108 -2.94 -10.57 1.62
N MET A 109 -3.93 -10.62 2.49
CA MET A 109 -3.88 -11.44 3.72
C MET A 109 -4.27 -12.88 3.46
N GLU A 110 -5.07 -13.13 2.43
CA GLU A 110 -5.58 -14.44 2.08
C GLU A 110 -5.43 -14.70 0.58
N GLU A 111 -5.40 -15.97 0.20
CA GLU A 111 -5.37 -16.38 -1.20
C GLU A 111 -6.66 -15.94 -1.90
N PRO A 112 -6.59 -15.37 -3.11
CA PRO A 112 -7.81 -14.95 -3.82
C PRO A 112 -8.64 -16.15 -4.26
N GLU A 113 -9.96 -16.02 -4.15
CA GLU A 113 -10.90 -17.06 -4.57
C GLU A 113 -10.99 -17.18 -6.08
N ALA A 114 -10.71 -16.11 -6.81
CA ALA A 114 -10.75 -16.07 -8.27
C ALA A 114 -9.36 -15.73 -8.80
N PRO A 115 -9.08 -15.99 -10.09
CA PRO A 115 -7.80 -15.63 -10.69
C PRO A 115 -7.49 -14.16 -10.48
N ALA A 116 -6.30 -13.87 -9.96
CA ALA A 116 -5.87 -12.50 -9.71
C ALA A 116 -5.63 -11.74 -11.02
N VAL A 117 -5.96 -10.46 -11.03
CA VAL A 117 -5.77 -9.60 -12.21
C VAL A 117 -4.33 -9.11 -12.37
N CYS A 118 -3.53 -9.25 -11.34
CA CYS A 118 -2.12 -8.88 -11.34
C CYS A 118 -1.36 -9.82 -10.42
N HIS A 119 -0.04 -9.69 -10.39
CA HIS A 119 0.76 -10.48 -9.47
C HIS A 119 0.39 -10.15 -8.02
N TRP A 120 0.15 -11.16 -7.21
CA TRP A 120 -0.18 -10.99 -5.80
C TRP A 120 0.80 -11.76 -4.91
N GLU A 121 1.00 -11.24 -3.71
CA GLU A 121 1.83 -11.86 -2.69
C GLU A 121 1.07 -11.93 -1.37
N MET A 122 1.34 -12.97 -0.60
CA MET A 122 0.76 -13.10 0.73
C MET A 122 1.48 -12.18 1.71
N LEU A 123 0.71 -11.31 2.35
CA LEU A 123 1.20 -10.51 3.44
C LEU A 123 1.00 -11.34 4.72
N GLY A 124 2.02 -11.54 5.50
CA GLY A 124 1.87 -12.34 6.71
C GLY A 124 3.21 -12.61 7.34
N TYR A 125 3.58 -13.88 7.48
CA TYR A 125 4.81 -14.25 8.17
C TYR A 125 6.08 -13.55 7.65
N PRO A 126 6.30 -13.40 6.34
CA PRO A 126 7.46 -12.65 5.86
C PRO A 126 7.48 -11.20 6.33
N LEU A 127 6.34 -10.51 6.30
CA LEU A 127 6.28 -9.13 6.79
C LEU A 127 6.45 -9.07 8.30
N MET A 128 5.80 -9.96 9.04
CA MET A 128 5.94 -10.02 10.49
C MET A 128 7.40 -10.27 10.90
N SER A 129 8.09 -11.14 10.20
CA SER A 129 9.50 -11.41 10.44
C SER A 129 10.36 -10.16 10.25
N VAL A 130 10.14 -9.43 9.16
CA VAL A 130 10.90 -8.19 8.87
C VAL A 130 10.63 -7.11 9.91
N LEU A 131 9.38 -6.98 10.38
CA LEU A 131 9.00 -6.00 11.39
C LEU A 131 9.35 -6.43 12.82
N GLY A 132 9.83 -7.65 13.02
CA GLY A 132 10.14 -8.17 14.34
C GLY A 132 8.91 -8.55 15.16
N ILE A 133 7.77 -8.74 14.52
CA ILE A 133 6.54 -9.18 15.18
C ILE A 133 6.60 -10.69 15.39
N ARG A 134 6.46 -11.11 16.65
CA ARG A 134 6.45 -12.53 17.00
C ARG A 134 5.02 -13.02 17.21
N SER A 135 4.84 -14.34 17.12
CA SER A 135 3.53 -14.94 17.39
C SER A 135 3.00 -14.60 18.78
N GLU A 136 3.90 -14.45 19.75
CA GLU A 136 3.55 -14.05 21.12
C GLU A 136 2.91 -12.66 21.16
N ASP A 137 3.35 -11.74 20.31
CA ASP A 137 2.81 -10.39 20.24
C ASP A 137 1.36 -10.38 19.74
N LEU A 138 1.02 -11.33 18.89
CA LEU A 138 -0.33 -11.48 18.36
C LEU A 138 -1.29 -12.12 19.36
N GLN A 139 -0.79 -12.98 20.26
CA GLN A 139 -1.60 -13.67 21.25
C GLN A 139 -2.02 -12.79 22.41
N ASN A 140 -1.34 -11.69 22.64
CA ASN A 140 -1.60 -10.78 23.75
C ASN A 140 -2.60 -9.66 23.41
N ASN A 141 -3.24 -9.73 22.27
CA ASN A 141 -4.23 -8.73 21.84
C ASN A 141 -5.64 -9.25 21.99
#